data_b91ca968e3454353c2d2949ef9e79ef2
#
_entry.id   b91ca968e3454353c2d2949ef9e79ef2
#
_cell.length_a   1.000
_cell.length_b   1.000
_cell.length_c   1.000
_cell.angle_alpha   90.00
_cell.angle_beta   90.00
_cell.angle_gamma   90.00
#
_symmetry.space_group_name_H-M   'P 1'
#
loop_
_entity.id
_entity.type
_entity.pdbx_description
1 polymer ?
#
loop_
_entity_poly.entity_id
_entity_poly.type
_entity_poly.pdbx_seq_one_letter_code
_entity_poly.pdbx_strand_id
1 'polypeptide(L)'
;MLRQWIRGISYKMLLLLGPTDAGKTTLARRLLQKAGEAFLLDLDPGQGALPGTFSLFLHREGRLLLVRRTLLGTLSPAGAEAKALVAALRLARLIPPGSPAVGDTDGLLDPEYRLLQVEALNPVEVAVLGAEGLYKALAWRKDLRVRLLPPLPEARRKTPAERRKNRQERLLAHFREAGPKLAPLEGPPLWDRLYGLLDPEGFFLGYGRLLAFGGGEGLFLTPAKGEVAKAIPTRLALPTPALPG
;
A
#
# COMPACT_ATOMS: atom_id res chain seq x y z
N MET A 1 -6.54 17.62 21.15
CA MET A 1 -5.10 17.58 20.87
C MET A 1 -4.77 16.92 19.52
N LEU A 2 -5.27 15.74 19.16
CA LEU A 2 -4.99 15.12 17.83
C LEU A 2 -5.40 15.99 16.62
N ARG A 3 -6.55 16.69 16.71
CA ARG A 3 -7.04 17.56 15.62
C ARG A 3 -6.16 18.76 15.30
N GLN A 4 -5.35 19.26 16.24
CA GLN A 4 -4.44 20.39 15.98
C GLN A 4 -3.18 19.97 15.22
N TRP A 5 -2.74 18.72 15.37
CA TRP A 5 -1.59 18.18 14.65
C TRP A 5 -1.88 17.85 13.18
N ILE A 6 -3.16 17.63 12.84
CA ILE A 6 -3.61 17.26 11.47
C ILE A 6 -3.96 18.50 10.63
N ARG A 7 -4.06 19.69 11.22
CA ARG A 7 -4.43 20.95 10.53
C ARG A 7 -3.48 21.42 9.42
N GLY A 8 -2.36 20.75 9.20
CA GLY A 8 -1.40 21.07 8.13
C GLY A 8 -1.56 20.26 6.84
N ILE A 9 -2.49 19.30 6.78
CA ILE A 9 -2.66 18.44 5.60
C ILE A 9 -3.84 18.97 4.77
N SER A 10 -3.55 19.71 3.72
CA SER A 10 -4.55 20.38 2.87
C SER A 10 -4.66 19.77 1.46
N TYR A 11 -4.62 18.44 1.33
CA TYR A 11 -4.96 17.80 0.08
C TYR A 11 -6.46 17.48 0.01
N LYS A 12 -7.02 17.39 -1.20
CA LYS A 12 -8.42 17.00 -1.42
C LYS A 12 -8.50 15.52 -1.70
N MET A 13 -8.53 14.67 -0.66
CA MET A 13 -8.58 13.22 -0.82
C MET A 13 -10.02 12.69 -0.80
N LEU A 14 -10.34 11.84 -1.77
CA LEU A 14 -11.45 10.89 -1.72
C LEU A 14 -10.92 9.52 -1.27
N LEU A 15 -11.40 8.99 -0.15
CA LEU A 15 -11.04 7.66 0.32
C LEU A 15 -12.08 6.63 -0.09
N LEU A 16 -11.65 5.55 -0.74
CA LEU A 16 -12.50 4.45 -1.20
C LEU A 16 -12.42 3.28 -0.21
N LEU A 17 -13.54 2.95 0.43
CA LEU A 17 -13.67 1.83 1.37
C LEU A 17 -14.64 0.79 0.83
N GLY A 18 -14.54 -0.44 1.33
CA GLY A 18 -15.45 -1.53 0.96
C GLY A 18 -14.75 -2.88 0.85
N PRO A 19 -15.49 -3.99 0.69
CA PRO A 19 -14.92 -5.32 0.63
C PRO A 19 -13.97 -5.50 -0.57
N THR A 20 -13.22 -6.57 -0.51
CA THR A 20 -12.41 -7.01 -1.67
C THR A 20 -13.33 -7.25 -2.87
N ASP A 21 -12.87 -6.88 -4.05
CA ASP A 21 -13.60 -7.02 -5.32
C ASP A 21 -14.93 -6.20 -5.41
N ALA A 22 -15.10 -5.15 -4.59
CA ALA A 22 -16.21 -4.19 -4.75
C ALA A 22 -16.01 -3.19 -5.92
N GLY A 23 -14.83 -3.19 -6.56
CA GLY A 23 -14.51 -2.30 -7.67
C GLY A 23 -13.79 -1.00 -7.28
N LYS A 24 -13.27 -0.88 -6.04
CA LYS A 24 -12.55 0.31 -5.56
C LYS A 24 -11.44 0.76 -6.50
N THR A 25 -10.54 -0.15 -6.87
CA THR A 25 -9.43 0.13 -7.79
C THR A 25 -9.91 0.56 -9.18
N THR A 26 -11.01 -0.02 -9.68
CA THR A 26 -11.62 0.39 -10.95
C THR A 26 -12.17 1.82 -10.85
N LEU A 27 -12.85 2.14 -9.76
CA LEU A 27 -13.35 3.48 -9.50
C LEU A 27 -12.19 4.48 -9.36
N ALA A 28 -11.15 4.14 -8.60
CA ALA A 28 -9.96 4.97 -8.44
C ALA A 28 -9.35 5.35 -9.80
N ARG A 29 -9.14 4.36 -10.68
CA ARG A 29 -8.58 4.60 -12.03
C ARG A 29 -9.46 5.52 -12.87
N ARG A 30 -10.78 5.35 -12.85
CA ARG A 30 -11.73 6.25 -13.55
C ARG A 30 -11.68 7.68 -13.05
N LEU A 31 -11.57 7.84 -11.73
CA LEU A 31 -11.45 9.17 -11.12
C LEU A 31 -10.15 9.86 -11.51
N LEU A 32 -9.03 9.14 -11.48
CA LEU A 32 -7.73 9.66 -11.91
C LEU A 32 -7.74 10.09 -13.39
N GLN A 33 -8.30 9.25 -14.28
CA GLN A 33 -8.44 9.60 -15.69
C GLN A 33 -9.24 10.89 -15.92
N LYS A 34 -10.30 11.12 -15.12
CA LYS A 34 -11.11 12.34 -15.20
C LYS A 34 -10.42 13.56 -14.60
N ALA A 35 -9.59 13.37 -13.56
CA ALA A 35 -8.93 14.47 -12.88
C ALA A 35 -7.74 15.04 -13.66
N GLY A 36 -7.20 14.29 -14.64
CA GLY A 36 -5.98 14.66 -15.37
C GLY A 36 -4.73 14.41 -14.51
N GLU A 37 -4.33 15.38 -13.70
CA GLU A 37 -3.23 15.21 -12.74
C GLU A 37 -3.80 15.02 -11.32
N ALA A 38 -3.45 13.91 -10.67
CA ALA A 38 -3.90 13.57 -9.32
C ALA A 38 -3.01 12.51 -8.68
N PHE A 39 -3.06 12.39 -7.36
CA PHE A 39 -2.33 11.36 -6.64
C PHE A 39 -3.19 10.13 -6.39
N LEU A 40 -2.59 8.95 -6.50
CA LEU A 40 -3.15 7.67 -6.06
C LEU A 40 -2.37 7.18 -4.84
N LEU A 41 -3.06 7.08 -3.72
CA LEU A 41 -2.56 6.43 -2.52
C LEU A 41 -3.09 4.99 -2.50
N ASP A 42 -2.26 4.03 -2.96
CA ASP A 42 -2.56 2.60 -2.99
C ASP A 42 -2.25 1.99 -1.61
N LEU A 43 -3.31 1.67 -0.88
CA LEU A 43 -3.31 1.13 0.48
C LEU A 43 -3.77 -0.33 0.54
N ASP A 44 -3.68 -1.07 -0.57
CA ASP A 44 -3.97 -2.50 -0.59
C ASP A 44 -2.67 -3.33 -0.61
N PRO A 45 -2.17 -3.81 0.54
CA PRO A 45 -0.93 -4.58 0.58
C PRO A 45 -1.09 -5.97 0.00
N GLY A 46 -2.32 -6.44 -0.21
CA GLY A 46 -2.62 -7.76 -0.75
C GLY A 46 -2.73 -7.80 -2.25
N GLN A 47 -3.33 -6.76 -2.86
CA GLN A 47 -3.63 -6.69 -4.30
C GLN A 47 -3.10 -5.40 -4.95
N GLY A 48 -2.43 -4.52 -4.21
CA GLY A 48 -1.81 -3.30 -4.70
C GLY A 48 -0.65 -3.53 -5.67
N ALA A 49 0.05 -2.47 -6.03
CA ALA A 49 1.10 -2.48 -7.06
C ALA A 49 2.26 -3.44 -6.74
N LEU A 50 2.68 -3.52 -5.48
CA LEU A 50 3.67 -4.49 -4.99
C LEU A 50 3.19 -5.08 -3.66
N PRO A 51 3.02 -6.42 -3.56
CA PRO A 51 2.51 -7.05 -2.34
C PRO A 51 3.31 -6.68 -1.10
N GLY A 52 2.62 -6.45 0.02
CA GLY A 52 3.25 -6.10 1.30
C GLY A 52 3.71 -4.66 1.42
N THR A 53 3.33 -3.78 0.49
CA THR A 53 3.67 -2.35 0.52
C THR A 53 2.44 -1.48 0.34
N PHE A 54 2.54 -0.22 0.79
CA PHE A 54 1.70 0.87 0.31
C PHE A 54 2.50 1.73 -0.66
N SER A 55 1.82 2.33 -1.63
CA SER A 55 2.47 3.11 -2.68
C SER A 55 1.76 4.44 -2.92
N LEU A 56 2.53 5.49 -3.15
CA LEU A 56 2.02 6.76 -3.66
C LEU A 56 2.45 6.90 -5.12
N PHE A 57 1.48 7.16 -5.98
CA PHE A 57 1.69 7.44 -7.40
C PHE A 57 1.18 8.83 -7.75
N LEU A 58 1.84 9.47 -8.68
CA LEU A 58 1.31 10.61 -9.43
C LEU A 58 0.72 10.09 -10.74
N HIS A 59 -0.57 10.34 -10.95
CA HIS A 59 -1.19 10.17 -12.26
C HIS A 59 -1.00 11.44 -13.08
N ARG A 60 -0.34 11.31 -14.20
CA ARG A 60 -0.12 12.40 -15.17
C ARG A 60 -0.10 11.81 -16.58
N GLU A 61 -0.78 12.44 -17.53
CA GLU A 61 -0.81 12.02 -18.95
C GLU A 61 -1.18 10.56 -19.15
N GLY A 62 -2.16 10.07 -18.39
CA GLY A 62 -2.63 8.68 -18.46
C GLY A 62 -1.71 7.64 -17.84
N ARG A 63 -0.61 8.06 -17.20
CA ARG A 63 0.39 7.16 -16.59
C ARG A 63 0.41 7.32 -15.08
N LEU A 64 0.74 6.22 -14.39
CA LEU A 64 1.03 6.21 -12.96
C LEU A 64 2.53 6.19 -12.76
N LEU A 65 3.06 7.28 -12.21
CA LEU A 65 4.47 7.44 -11.87
C LEU A 65 4.64 7.19 -10.37
N LEU A 66 5.48 6.23 -10.00
CA LEU A 66 5.75 5.94 -8.59
C LEU A 66 6.49 7.12 -7.96
N VAL A 67 5.91 7.67 -6.88
CA VAL A 67 6.55 8.70 -6.06
C VAL A 67 7.36 8.06 -4.95
N ARG A 68 6.72 7.25 -4.09
CA ARG A 68 7.35 6.57 -2.95
C ARG A 68 6.56 5.32 -2.55
N ARG A 69 7.22 4.46 -1.79
CA ARG A 69 6.61 3.30 -1.13
C ARG A 69 6.95 3.23 0.34
N THR A 70 6.07 2.62 1.12
CA THR A 70 6.34 2.23 2.51
C THR A 70 6.15 0.72 2.68
N LEU A 71 6.96 0.12 3.54
CA LEU A 71 6.92 -1.30 3.83
C LEU A 71 5.89 -1.60 4.91
N LEU A 72 4.86 -2.38 4.59
CA LEU A 72 4.02 -3.02 5.58
C LEU A 72 4.60 -4.40 5.99
N GLY A 73 5.07 -5.17 5.02
CA GLY A 73 5.71 -6.48 5.22
C GLY A 73 4.72 -7.62 5.46
N THR A 74 3.42 -7.37 5.26
CA THR A 74 2.32 -8.33 5.35
C THR A 74 1.28 -8.04 4.27
N LEU A 75 0.46 -9.04 3.94
CA LEU A 75 -0.56 -8.94 2.87
C LEU A 75 -1.90 -8.34 3.33
N SER A 76 -2.03 -8.04 4.62
CA SER A 76 -3.23 -7.42 5.19
C SER A 76 -2.80 -6.47 6.30
N PRO A 77 -3.54 -5.37 6.54
CA PRO A 77 -3.36 -4.55 7.74
C PRO A 77 -3.72 -5.29 9.03
N ALA A 78 -4.57 -6.32 8.97
CA ALA A 78 -5.00 -7.07 10.15
C ALA A 78 -3.80 -7.62 10.95
N GLY A 79 -3.75 -7.26 12.24
CA GLY A 79 -2.62 -7.54 13.13
C GLY A 79 -1.37 -6.68 12.89
N ALA A 80 -1.50 -5.61 12.09
CA ALA A 80 -0.48 -4.60 11.83
C ALA A 80 -1.09 -3.19 11.63
N GLU A 81 -2.24 -2.93 12.23
CA GLU A 81 -3.07 -1.73 12.01
C GLU A 81 -2.30 -0.44 12.29
N ALA A 82 -1.62 -0.36 13.42
CA ALA A 82 -0.83 0.83 13.78
C ALA A 82 0.29 1.09 12.76
N LYS A 83 0.99 0.03 12.32
CA LYS A 83 2.03 0.14 11.29
C LYS A 83 1.43 0.60 9.95
N ALA A 84 0.25 0.07 9.58
CA ALA A 84 -0.45 0.44 8.36
C ALA A 84 -0.88 1.91 8.38
N LEU A 85 -1.40 2.42 9.51
CA LEU A 85 -1.76 3.84 9.67
C LEU A 85 -0.54 4.75 9.53
N VAL A 86 0.56 4.44 10.20
CA VAL A 86 1.81 5.20 10.10
C VAL A 86 2.35 5.18 8.67
N ALA A 87 2.36 4.02 8.01
CA ALA A 87 2.81 3.87 6.64
C ALA A 87 1.97 4.69 5.65
N ALA A 88 0.64 4.64 5.79
CA ALA A 88 -0.28 5.43 4.97
C ALA A 88 -0.09 6.94 5.18
N LEU A 89 0.01 7.38 6.45
CA LEU A 89 0.20 8.79 6.80
C LEU A 89 1.52 9.34 6.26
N ARG A 90 2.60 8.56 6.32
CA ARG A 90 3.90 8.97 5.75
C ARG A 90 3.82 9.25 4.26
N LEU A 91 3.11 8.42 3.49
CA LEU A 91 2.89 8.64 2.06
C LEU A 91 1.96 9.83 1.81
N ALA A 92 0.87 9.95 2.56
CA ALA A 92 -0.07 11.03 2.42
C ALA A 92 0.56 12.41 2.62
N ARG A 93 1.54 12.54 3.54
CA ARG A 93 2.30 13.77 3.77
C ARG A 93 3.16 14.22 2.58
N LEU A 94 3.42 13.35 1.62
CA LEU A 94 4.13 13.69 0.38
C LEU A 94 3.22 14.30 -0.69
N ILE A 95 1.90 14.28 -0.49
CA ILE A 95 0.94 14.88 -1.42
C ILE A 95 0.95 16.39 -1.18
N PRO A 96 1.24 17.20 -2.21
CA PRO A 96 1.27 18.65 -2.06
C PRO A 96 -0.09 19.20 -1.63
N PRO A 97 -0.11 20.28 -0.82
CA PRO A 97 -1.35 20.94 -0.43
C PRO A 97 -2.23 21.31 -1.62
N GLY A 98 -3.54 21.09 -1.49
CA GLY A 98 -4.51 21.40 -2.55
C GLY A 98 -4.60 20.40 -3.69
N SER A 99 -3.65 19.45 -3.78
CA SER A 99 -3.65 18.46 -4.85
C SER A 99 -4.80 17.45 -4.70
N PRO A 100 -5.49 17.09 -5.80
CA PRO A 100 -6.49 16.03 -5.77
C PRO A 100 -5.81 14.68 -5.52
N ALA A 101 -6.45 13.84 -4.69
CA ALA A 101 -5.95 12.51 -4.37
C ALA A 101 -7.08 11.49 -4.23
N VAL A 102 -6.81 10.25 -4.59
CA VAL A 102 -7.69 9.10 -4.36
C VAL A 102 -6.95 8.08 -3.51
N GLY A 103 -7.53 7.70 -2.37
CA GLY A 103 -7.05 6.58 -1.55
C GLY A 103 -7.79 5.30 -1.92
N ASP A 104 -7.09 4.29 -2.44
CA ASP A 104 -7.63 2.96 -2.74
C ASP A 104 -7.21 1.99 -1.64
N THR A 105 -8.17 1.51 -0.84
CA THR A 105 -7.89 0.69 0.33
C THR A 105 -8.04 -0.80 0.06
N ASP A 106 -7.49 -1.62 0.94
CA ASP A 106 -7.74 -3.06 1.01
C ASP A 106 -9.21 -3.40 1.34
N GLY A 107 -9.51 -4.70 1.45
CA GLY A 107 -10.87 -5.19 1.73
C GLY A 107 -11.21 -5.42 3.20
N LEU A 108 -10.37 -5.00 4.14
CA LEU A 108 -10.65 -5.13 5.58
C LEU A 108 -11.85 -4.23 5.96
N LEU A 109 -12.87 -4.80 6.59
CA LEU A 109 -14.09 -4.09 6.95
C LEU A 109 -14.19 -3.79 8.45
N ASP A 110 -13.08 -3.83 9.18
CA ASP A 110 -13.03 -3.48 10.59
C ASP A 110 -13.37 -1.99 10.78
N PRO A 111 -14.49 -1.64 11.47
CA PRO A 111 -14.92 -0.26 11.58
C PRO A 111 -13.98 0.61 12.39
N GLU A 112 -13.36 0.07 13.45
CA GLU A 112 -12.43 0.81 14.30
C GLU A 112 -11.18 1.19 13.52
N TYR A 113 -10.58 0.24 12.82
CA TYR A 113 -9.43 0.52 11.96
C TYR A 113 -9.77 1.55 10.87
N ARG A 114 -10.96 1.46 10.25
CA ARG A 114 -11.38 2.42 9.23
C ARG A 114 -11.66 3.82 9.78
N LEU A 115 -12.21 3.92 10.97
CA LEU A 115 -12.34 5.20 11.67
C LEU A 115 -10.96 5.84 11.92
N LEU A 116 -10.01 5.07 12.45
CA LEU A 116 -8.63 5.54 12.67
C LEU A 116 -7.94 5.94 11.35
N GLN A 117 -8.19 5.18 10.27
CA GLN A 117 -7.65 5.50 8.95
C GLN A 117 -8.23 6.81 8.40
N VAL A 118 -9.53 7.04 8.55
CA VAL A 118 -10.20 8.31 8.20
C VAL A 118 -9.64 9.47 9.04
N GLU A 119 -9.46 9.28 10.35
CA GLU A 119 -8.84 10.30 11.22
C GLU A 119 -7.40 10.63 10.78
N ALA A 120 -6.60 9.61 10.51
CA ALA A 120 -5.20 9.80 10.13
C ALA A 120 -5.05 10.48 8.77
N LEU A 121 -5.86 10.08 7.78
CA LEU A 121 -5.76 10.59 6.41
C LEU A 121 -6.57 11.86 6.18
N ASN A 122 -7.53 12.18 7.04
CA ASN A 122 -8.39 13.35 6.97
C ASN A 122 -8.96 13.62 5.55
N PRO A 123 -9.65 12.65 4.93
CA PRO A 123 -10.20 12.82 3.60
C PRO A 123 -11.34 13.85 3.60
N VAL A 124 -11.55 14.55 2.49
CA VAL A 124 -12.70 15.45 2.32
C VAL A 124 -14.00 14.67 2.07
N GLU A 125 -13.88 13.46 1.56
CA GLU A 125 -15.00 12.58 1.27
C GLU A 125 -14.60 11.10 1.38
N VAL A 126 -15.53 10.26 1.82
CA VAL A 126 -15.39 8.79 1.87
C VAL A 126 -16.48 8.17 1.01
N ALA A 127 -16.12 7.32 0.07
CA ALA A 127 -17.05 6.48 -0.67
C ALA A 127 -16.94 5.03 -0.19
N VAL A 128 -18.03 4.50 0.35
CA VAL A 128 -18.13 3.12 0.84
C VAL A 128 -18.84 2.28 -0.21
N LEU A 129 -18.16 1.32 -0.82
CA LEU A 129 -18.69 0.45 -1.87
C LEU A 129 -19.19 -0.86 -1.26
N GLY A 130 -20.51 -1.11 -1.32
CA GLY A 130 -21.13 -2.40 -0.97
C GLY A 130 -20.95 -2.85 0.48
N ALA A 131 -20.73 -1.94 1.43
CA ALA A 131 -20.55 -2.24 2.85
C ALA A 131 -21.43 -1.34 3.73
N GLU A 132 -22.73 -1.64 3.80
CA GLU A 132 -23.71 -0.83 4.54
C GLU A 132 -23.37 -0.69 6.04
N GLY A 133 -22.88 -1.75 6.68
CA GLY A 133 -22.46 -1.71 8.09
C GLY A 133 -21.32 -0.72 8.32
N LEU A 134 -20.32 -0.70 7.44
CA LEU A 134 -19.23 0.26 7.51
C LEU A 134 -19.71 1.70 7.21
N TYR A 135 -20.62 1.86 6.24
CA TYR A 135 -21.26 3.17 5.99
C TYR A 135 -21.95 3.70 7.24
N LYS A 136 -22.78 2.89 7.92
CA LYS A 136 -23.45 3.28 9.17
C LYS A 136 -22.47 3.64 10.27
N ALA A 137 -21.36 2.92 10.37
CA ALA A 137 -20.30 3.20 11.35
C ALA A 137 -19.56 4.53 11.09
N LEU A 138 -19.59 5.09 9.88
CA LEU A 138 -18.94 6.34 9.52
C LEU A 138 -19.92 7.52 9.36
N ALA A 139 -21.17 7.26 8.95
CA ALA A 139 -22.14 8.28 8.54
C ALA A 139 -22.65 9.20 9.67
N TRP A 140 -22.42 8.85 10.94
CA TRP A 140 -22.75 9.70 12.08
C TRP A 140 -21.85 10.96 12.17
N ARG A 141 -20.71 10.95 11.48
CA ARG A 141 -19.75 12.07 11.46
C ARG A 141 -20.27 13.18 10.56
N LYS A 142 -20.65 14.33 11.18
CA LYS A 142 -21.16 15.51 10.45
C LYS A 142 -20.09 16.31 9.73
N ASP A 143 -18.83 16.13 10.15
CA ASP A 143 -17.66 16.81 9.57
C ASP A 143 -17.06 16.06 8.36
N LEU A 144 -17.63 14.90 8.01
CA LEU A 144 -17.18 14.03 6.94
C LEU A 144 -18.32 13.76 5.95
N ARG A 145 -18.05 13.95 4.67
CA ARG A 145 -18.97 13.51 3.62
C ARG A 145 -18.80 12.02 3.37
N VAL A 146 -19.79 11.23 3.77
CA VAL A 146 -19.78 9.76 3.55
C VAL A 146 -20.87 9.40 2.54
N ARG A 147 -20.52 8.64 1.50
CA ARG A 147 -21.49 8.12 0.50
C ARG A 147 -21.47 6.61 0.48
N LEU A 148 -22.64 5.99 0.46
CA LEU A 148 -22.80 4.57 0.15
C LEU A 148 -23.00 4.41 -1.36
N LEU A 149 -22.18 3.58 -1.98
CA LEU A 149 -22.27 3.22 -3.37
C LEU A 149 -22.49 1.70 -3.51
N PRO A 150 -23.23 1.25 -4.53
CA PRO A 150 -23.27 -0.17 -4.82
C PRO A 150 -21.90 -0.66 -5.30
N PRO A 151 -21.57 -1.96 -5.18
CA PRO A 151 -20.41 -2.52 -5.86
C PRO A 151 -20.51 -2.23 -7.36
N LEU A 152 -19.36 -2.00 -8.01
CA LEU A 152 -19.38 -1.75 -9.45
C LEU A 152 -19.82 -3.01 -10.19
N PRO A 153 -20.73 -2.92 -11.19
CA PRO A 153 -21.22 -4.08 -11.92
C PRO A 153 -20.13 -4.91 -12.61
N GLU A 154 -19.08 -4.25 -13.07
CA GLU A 154 -17.91 -4.86 -13.70
C GLU A 154 -16.88 -5.41 -12.71
N ALA A 155 -17.11 -5.28 -11.42
CA ALA A 155 -16.22 -5.80 -10.41
C ALA A 155 -16.25 -7.34 -10.41
N ARG A 156 -15.16 -7.94 -10.89
CA ARG A 156 -15.02 -9.40 -10.93
C ARG A 156 -14.49 -9.93 -9.61
N ARG A 157 -15.17 -10.91 -9.04
CA ARG A 157 -14.65 -11.68 -7.91
C ARG A 157 -13.47 -12.55 -8.35
N LYS A 158 -12.32 -12.35 -7.71
CA LYS A 158 -11.13 -13.18 -7.92
C LYS A 158 -11.11 -14.32 -6.92
N THR A 159 -10.74 -15.51 -7.36
CA THR A 159 -10.51 -16.64 -6.47
C THR A 159 -9.25 -16.43 -5.62
N PRO A 160 -9.11 -17.14 -4.48
CA PRO A 160 -7.87 -17.11 -3.70
C PRO A 160 -6.64 -17.54 -4.51
N ALA A 161 -6.79 -18.50 -5.44
CA ALA A 161 -5.73 -18.96 -6.35
C ALA A 161 -5.28 -17.84 -7.31
N GLU A 162 -6.22 -17.15 -7.96
CA GLU A 162 -5.93 -16.02 -8.84
C GLU A 162 -5.21 -14.89 -8.09
N ARG A 163 -5.63 -14.58 -6.85
CA ARG A 163 -4.96 -13.56 -6.05
C ARG A 163 -3.54 -13.97 -5.68
N ARG A 164 -3.30 -15.25 -5.36
CA ARG A 164 -1.96 -15.79 -5.08
C ARG A 164 -1.09 -15.70 -6.33
N LYS A 165 -1.59 -16.16 -7.48
CA LYS A 165 -0.90 -16.08 -8.77
C LYS A 165 -0.50 -14.63 -9.09
N ASN A 166 -1.44 -13.69 -9.02
CA ASN A 166 -1.17 -12.28 -9.31
C ASN A 166 -0.08 -11.68 -8.38
N ARG A 167 -0.08 -12.04 -7.10
CA ARG A 167 0.97 -11.61 -6.16
C ARG A 167 2.32 -12.19 -6.53
N GLN A 168 2.36 -13.48 -6.84
CA GLN A 168 3.59 -14.17 -7.23
C GLN A 168 4.17 -13.56 -8.51
N GLU A 169 3.36 -13.31 -9.52
CA GLU A 169 3.78 -12.67 -10.77
C GLU A 169 4.37 -11.27 -10.52
N ARG A 170 3.75 -10.46 -9.65
CA ARG A 170 4.27 -9.13 -9.29
C ARG A 170 5.60 -9.21 -8.53
N LEU A 171 5.73 -10.15 -7.61
CA LEU A 171 7.00 -10.37 -6.90
C LEU A 171 8.09 -10.86 -7.85
N LEU A 172 7.80 -11.81 -8.73
CA LEU A 172 8.76 -12.29 -9.75
C LEU A 172 9.17 -11.15 -10.70
N ALA A 173 8.19 -10.36 -11.17
CA ALA A 173 8.47 -9.19 -12.02
C ALA A 173 9.35 -8.16 -11.30
N HIS A 174 9.20 -7.99 -9.98
CA HIS A 174 10.02 -7.10 -9.18
C HIS A 174 11.50 -7.51 -9.18
N PHE A 175 11.81 -8.81 -9.25
CA PHE A 175 13.17 -9.34 -9.25
C PHE A 175 13.82 -9.47 -10.64
N ARG A 176 13.17 -9.08 -11.74
CA ARG A 176 13.72 -9.25 -13.10
C ARG A 176 15.06 -8.57 -13.32
N GLU A 177 15.25 -7.41 -12.70
CA GLU A 177 16.49 -6.61 -12.81
C GLU A 177 17.30 -6.64 -11.50
N ALA A 178 17.15 -7.71 -10.71
CA ALA A 178 17.82 -7.82 -9.44
C ALA A 178 19.32 -8.13 -9.62
N GLY A 179 20.14 -7.43 -8.85
CA GLY A 179 21.57 -7.66 -8.71
C GLY A 179 22.00 -7.81 -7.26
N PRO A 180 23.23 -8.22 -6.99
CA PRO A 180 23.77 -8.34 -5.63
C PRO A 180 23.97 -6.96 -5.01
N LYS A 181 23.61 -6.83 -3.72
CA LYS A 181 23.79 -5.60 -2.94
C LYS A 181 24.02 -5.92 -1.47
N LEU A 182 25.00 -5.28 -0.86
CA LEU A 182 25.20 -5.31 0.58
C LEU A 182 24.25 -4.32 1.27
N ALA A 183 23.75 -4.71 2.44
CA ALA A 183 22.92 -3.86 3.29
C ALA A 183 23.07 -4.27 4.75
N PRO A 184 22.97 -3.29 5.69
CA PRO A 184 22.94 -3.57 7.11
C PRO A 184 21.77 -4.50 7.46
N LEU A 185 22.03 -5.56 8.23
CA LEU A 185 21.04 -6.52 8.68
C LEU A 185 21.21 -6.74 10.19
N GLU A 186 20.20 -6.31 10.94
CA GLU A 186 20.13 -6.53 12.38
C GLU A 186 19.42 -7.85 12.70
N GLY A 187 20.02 -8.63 13.61
CA GLY A 187 19.45 -9.89 14.11
C GLY A 187 19.80 -11.11 13.24
N PRO A 188 19.26 -12.28 13.59
CA PRO A 188 19.56 -13.53 12.91
C PRO A 188 18.99 -13.54 11.48
N PRO A 189 19.70 -14.17 10.52
CA PRO A 189 19.23 -14.26 9.15
C PRO A 189 18.01 -15.20 9.04
N LEU A 190 17.00 -14.77 8.27
CA LEU A 190 15.82 -15.55 7.90
C LEU A 190 15.88 -15.87 6.41
N TRP A 191 16.29 -17.08 6.06
CA TRP A 191 16.58 -17.47 4.67
C TRP A 191 15.35 -17.73 3.80
N ASP A 192 14.20 -18.01 4.43
CA ASP A 192 12.92 -18.31 3.79
C ASP A 192 12.04 -17.07 3.55
N ARG A 193 12.53 -15.88 3.91
CA ARG A 193 11.77 -14.62 3.87
C ARG A 193 12.34 -13.63 2.90
N LEU A 194 11.43 -12.78 2.39
CA LEU A 194 11.81 -11.54 1.74
C LEU A 194 12.18 -10.49 2.78
N TYR A 195 13.20 -9.71 2.47
CA TYR A 195 13.58 -8.53 3.25
C TYR A 195 13.11 -7.28 2.54
N GLY A 196 12.53 -6.34 3.28
CA GLY A 196 12.30 -4.98 2.79
C GLY A 196 13.55 -4.15 3.01
N LEU A 197 14.12 -3.61 1.94
CA LEU A 197 15.26 -2.73 1.98
C LEU A 197 14.79 -1.28 2.04
N LEU A 198 15.24 -0.55 3.04
CA LEU A 198 14.81 0.82 3.32
C LEU A 198 15.96 1.81 3.08
N ASP A 199 15.61 2.99 2.57
CA ASP A 199 16.52 4.13 2.48
C ASP A 199 16.77 4.79 3.86
N PRO A 200 17.69 5.77 3.98
CA PRO A 200 17.93 6.49 5.23
C PRO A 200 16.70 7.21 5.80
N GLU A 201 15.75 7.60 4.96
CA GLU A 201 14.47 8.17 5.37
C GLU A 201 13.46 7.10 5.82
N GLY A 202 13.78 5.80 5.65
CA GLY A 202 12.93 4.65 5.99
C GLY A 202 11.81 4.40 4.98
N PHE A 203 11.92 4.89 3.73
CA PHE A 203 11.04 4.46 2.64
C PHE A 203 11.55 3.18 2.00
N PHE A 204 10.63 2.43 1.43
CA PHE A 204 10.91 1.15 0.81
C PHE A 204 11.51 1.32 -0.58
N LEU A 205 12.73 0.78 -0.78
CA LEU A 205 13.45 0.76 -2.05
C LEU A 205 13.15 -0.49 -2.88
N GLY A 206 13.02 -1.63 -2.23
CA GLY A 206 12.79 -2.90 -2.90
C GLY A 206 12.83 -4.09 -1.95
N TYR A 207 12.38 -5.25 -2.42
CA TYR A 207 12.61 -6.50 -1.71
C TYR A 207 13.99 -7.05 -2.04
N GLY A 208 14.61 -7.68 -1.03
CA GLY A 208 15.84 -8.46 -1.17
C GLY A 208 15.64 -9.90 -0.76
N ARG A 209 16.24 -10.84 -1.51
CA ARG A 209 16.47 -12.22 -1.09
C ARG A 209 17.88 -12.29 -0.52
N LEU A 210 17.99 -12.76 0.73
CA LEU A 210 19.28 -12.95 1.38
C LEU A 210 20.07 -14.06 0.67
N LEU A 211 21.31 -13.79 0.29
CA LEU A 211 22.25 -14.73 -0.34
C LEU A 211 23.36 -15.16 0.61
N ALA A 212 23.86 -14.23 1.45
CA ALA A 212 24.90 -14.46 2.45
C ALA A 212 24.73 -13.47 3.61
N PHE A 213 25.29 -13.80 4.77
CA PHE A 213 25.27 -12.95 5.96
C PHE A 213 26.60 -13.07 6.70
N GLY A 214 27.14 -11.94 7.14
CA GLY A 214 28.35 -11.88 7.96
C GLY A 214 28.68 -10.43 8.36
N GLY A 215 29.33 -10.26 9.51
CA GLY A 215 29.78 -8.94 9.97
C GLY A 215 28.67 -7.90 10.20
N GLY A 216 27.42 -8.33 10.47
CA GLY A 216 26.27 -7.42 10.62
C GLY A 216 25.67 -6.94 9.31
N GLU A 217 26.13 -7.46 8.16
CA GLU A 217 25.62 -7.16 6.84
C GLU A 217 25.07 -8.40 6.14
N GLY A 218 24.04 -8.18 5.32
CA GLY A 218 23.50 -9.18 4.40
C GLY A 218 23.86 -8.85 2.95
N LEU A 219 24.26 -9.86 2.18
CA LEU A 219 24.30 -9.77 0.72
C LEU A 219 22.93 -10.17 0.19
N PHE A 220 22.27 -9.26 -0.51
CA PHE A 220 20.91 -9.46 -1.04
C PHE A 220 20.90 -9.47 -2.56
N LEU A 221 20.11 -10.37 -3.16
CA LEU A 221 19.67 -10.23 -4.53
C LEU A 221 18.46 -9.29 -4.54
N THR A 222 18.56 -8.11 -5.19
CA THR A 222 17.54 -7.06 -5.10
C THR A 222 17.58 -6.11 -6.31
N PRO A 223 16.42 -5.58 -6.77
CA PRO A 223 16.38 -4.48 -7.72
C PRO A 223 16.52 -3.10 -7.05
N ALA A 224 16.68 -3.03 -5.73
CA ALA A 224 16.76 -1.77 -4.99
C ALA A 224 17.92 -0.91 -5.49
N LYS A 225 17.60 0.34 -5.88
CA LYS A 225 18.58 1.35 -6.29
C LYS A 225 18.79 2.36 -5.15
N GLY A 226 19.95 3.00 -5.11
CA GLY A 226 20.28 3.97 -4.06
C GLY A 226 20.88 3.33 -2.80
N GLU A 227 21.08 4.15 -1.78
CA GLU A 227 21.64 3.74 -0.50
C GLU A 227 20.59 2.93 0.31
N VAL A 228 20.99 1.79 0.84
CA VAL A 228 20.19 0.99 1.76
C VAL A 228 20.70 1.19 3.18
N ALA A 229 19.90 1.85 4.00
CA ALA A 229 20.23 2.07 5.41
C ALA A 229 19.88 0.88 6.31
N LYS A 230 18.89 0.06 5.90
CA LYS A 230 18.42 -1.05 6.73
C LYS A 230 17.69 -2.11 5.91
N ALA A 231 17.95 -3.38 6.24
CA ALA A 231 17.17 -4.53 5.78
C ALA A 231 16.25 -5.04 6.90
N ILE A 232 14.95 -5.17 6.64
CA ILE A 232 13.95 -5.64 7.62
C ILE A 232 13.30 -6.91 7.10
N PRO A 233 13.29 -8.01 7.87
CA PRO A 233 12.59 -9.22 7.48
C PRO A 233 11.08 -8.97 7.42
N THR A 234 10.42 -9.62 6.47
CA THR A 234 8.97 -9.53 6.29
C THR A 234 8.27 -10.84 6.62
N ARG A 235 6.93 -10.82 6.65
CA ARG A 235 6.13 -12.06 6.74
C ARG A 235 5.91 -12.69 5.35
N LEU A 236 6.50 -12.14 4.30
CA LEU A 236 6.38 -12.68 2.95
C LEU A 236 7.42 -13.75 2.72
N ALA A 237 6.96 -14.95 2.34
CA ALA A 237 7.84 -16.01 1.89
C ALA A 237 8.44 -15.68 0.51
N LEU A 238 9.58 -16.28 0.22
CA LEU A 238 10.19 -16.22 -1.10
C LEU A 238 9.20 -16.78 -2.15
N PRO A 239 9.05 -16.11 -3.31
CA PRO A 239 8.29 -16.68 -4.40
C PRO A 239 8.97 -17.98 -4.83
N THR A 240 8.24 -19.09 -4.79
CA THR A 240 8.72 -20.35 -5.35
C THR A 240 8.85 -20.18 -6.86
N PRO A 241 10.04 -20.41 -7.46
CA PRO A 241 10.13 -20.47 -8.91
C PRO A 241 9.12 -21.50 -9.40
N ALA A 242 8.32 -21.15 -10.40
CA ALA A 242 7.59 -22.18 -11.12
C ALA A 242 8.64 -23.15 -11.68
N LEU A 243 8.65 -24.40 -11.21
CA LEU A 243 9.47 -25.43 -11.83
C LEU A 243 9.05 -25.46 -13.30
N PRO A 244 10.01 -25.37 -14.24
CA PRO A 244 9.68 -25.61 -15.63
C PRO A 244 9.09 -27.02 -15.73
N GLY A 245 7.82 -27.11 -16.18
CA GLY A 245 7.17 -28.36 -16.52
C GLY A 245 7.75 -28.92 -17.81
#